data_63e181f862be6f1cc54568d50beebbdd
#
_entry.id   63e181f862be6f1cc54568d50beebbdd
#
_cell.length_a   1.000
_cell.length_b   1.000
_cell.length_c   1.000
_cell.angle_alpha   90.00
_cell.angle_beta   90.00
_cell.angle_gamma   90.00
#
_symmetry.space_group_name_H-M   'P 1'
#
loop_
_entity.id
_entity.type
_entity.pdbx_description
1 polymer ?
#
loop_
_entity_poly.entity_id
_entity_poly.type
_entity_poly.pdbx_seq_one_letter_code
_entity_poly.pdbx_strand_id
1 'polypeptide(L)'
;MSNQPALNVKISDGRFARSQKTKDAIVKALLKLLNDTPFPTAEQVARESKIGLRTVYRQFKDMESIYLSLHEECLSSLEKMFKNEIDVNKSFEERINFAVSERLAIYSKYETLFIATISNAARLPILVDQVAASYLIMRERFIKIVPEIKNLSGIKSDLLFTRILFPTWFSLCNLLKHDQETIINELSIDLMEYIKSNSK
;
A
#
# COMPACT_ATOMS: atom_id res chain seq x y z
N MET A 1 -54.17 -14.00 1.25
CA MET A 1 -53.50 -13.75 2.53
C MET A 1 -52.46 -14.84 2.72
N SER A 2 -51.23 -14.61 2.39
CA SER A 2 -50.12 -15.53 2.67
C SER A 2 -48.97 -14.75 3.23
N ASN A 3 -48.75 -15.02 4.50
CA ASN A 3 -47.67 -14.49 5.33
C ASN A 3 -46.39 -15.21 4.94
N GLN A 4 -45.35 -14.52 4.47
CA GLN A 4 -44.02 -15.08 4.30
C GLN A 4 -43.06 -14.45 5.30
N PRO A 5 -42.09 -15.19 5.86
CA PRO A 5 -41.39 -14.80 7.06
C PRO A 5 -40.13 -13.99 6.75
N ALA A 6 -40.03 -12.82 7.37
CA ALA A 6 -38.90 -11.91 7.37
C ALA A 6 -37.71 -12.36 8.26
N LEU A 7 -37.52 -13.68 8.49
CA LEU A 7 -36.64 -14.20 9.55
C LEU A 7 -35.22 -14.60 9.10
N ASN A 8 -34.89 -14.62 7.80
CA ASN A 8 -33.62 -15.15 7.32
C ASN A 8 -32.49 -14.11 7.11
N VAL A 9 -32.80 -12.82 7.01
CA VAL A 9 -31.83 -11.78 6.68
C VAL A 9 -30.93 -11.42 7.87
N LYS A 10 -31.46 -11.35 9.09
CA LYS A 10 -30.69 -10.97 10.30
C LYS A 10 -29.68 -12.03 10.77
N ILE A 11 -29.93 -13.33 10.52
CA ILE A 11 -29.02 -14.41 10.97
C ILE A 11 -27.83 -14.54 10.05
N SER A 12 -27.98 -14.27 8.75
CA SER A 12 -26.86 -14.24 7.79
C SER A 12 -25.91 -13.07 8.06
N ASP A 13 -26.45 -11.91 8.42
CA ASP A 13 -25.71 -10.68 8.69
C ASP A 13 -24.81 -10.81 9.93
N GLY A 14 -25.29 -11.39 11.02
CA GLY A 14 -24.51 -11.61 12.23
C GLY A 14 -23.41 -12.68 12.10
N ARG A 15 -23.57 -13.68 11.22
CA ARG A 15 -22.50 -14.66 10.93
C ARG A 15 -21.42 -14.04 10.04
N PHE A 16 -21.83 -13.28 9.05
CA PHE A 16 -20.93 -12.58 8.16
C PHE A 16 -20.09 -11.57 8.93
N ALA A 17 -20.70 -10.72 9.77
CA ALA A 17 -19.99 -9.76 10.61
C ALA A 17 -18.99 -10.43 11.57
N ARG A 18 -19.33 -11.57 12.18
CA ARG A 18 -18.40 -12.34 13.02
C ARG A 18 -17.24 -12.94 12.22
N SER A 19 -17.53 -13.47 11.02
CA SER A 19 -16.49 -13.98 10.13
C SER A 19 -15.52 -12.89 9.72
N GLN A 20 -16.03 -11.70 9.36
CA GLN A 20 -15.20 -10.56 8.98
C GLN A 20 -14.30 -10.10 10.15
N LYS A 21 -14.87 -9.94 11.35
CA LYS A 21 -14.04 -9.61 12.56
C LYS A 21 -12.94 -10.63 12.81
N THR A 22 -13.20 -11.91 12.54
CA THR A 22 -12.19 -12.97 12.68
C THR A 22 -11.09 -12.81 11.63
N LYS A 23 -11.44 -12.54 10.38
CA LYS A 23 -10.46 -12.26 9.30
C LYS A 23 -9.62 -11.04 9.62
N ASP A 24 -10.24 -9.94 10.02
CA ASP A 24 -9.54 -8.70 10.38
C ASP A 24 -8.55 -8.91 11.53
N ALA A 25 -8.90 -9.73 12.54
CA ALA A 25 -7.99 -10.06 13.63
C ALA A 25 -6.78 -10.89 13.18
N ILE A 26 -6.98 -11.82 12.24
CA ILE A 26 -5.90 -12.62 11.65
C ILE A 26 -4.96 -11.75 10.82
N VAL A 27 -5.50 -10.88 9.98
CA VAL A 27 -4.72 -9.95 9.13
C VAL A 27 -3.92 -8.97 9.99
N LYS A 28 -4.51 -8.40 11.05
CA LYS A 28 -3.82 -7.54 12.01
C LYS A 28 -2.68 -8.26 12.75
N ALA A 29 -2.90 -9.52 13.10
CA ALA A 29 -1.85 -10.33 13.72
C ALA A 29 -0.68 -10.58 12.76
N LEU A 30 -0.95 -10.85 11.47
CA LEU A 30 0.10 -10.94 10.46
C LEU A 30 0.89 -9.63 10.39
N LEU A 31 0.22 -8.49 10.24
CA LEU A 31 0.88 -7.17 10.15
C LEU A 31 1.78 -6.91 11.37
N LYS A 32 1.31 -7.24 12.57
CA LYS A 32 2.11 -7.06 13.79
C LYS A 32 3.35 -7.96 13.79
N LEU A 33 3.22 -9.22 13.41
CA LEU A 33 4.33 -10.17 13.36
C LEU A 33 5.41 -9.76 12.35
N LEU A 34 5.03 -9.08 11.26
CA LEU A 34 5.97 -8.64 10.23
C LEU A 34 6.99 -7.62 10.74
N ASN A 35 6.75 -6.96 11.88
CA ASN A 35 7.76 -6.10 12.52
C ASN A 35 8.99 -6.90 13.01
N ASP A 36 8.78 -8.13 13.48
CA ASP A 36 9.80 -8.93 14.14
C ASP A 36 10.19 -10.18 13.32
N THR A 37 9.31 -10.62 12.45
CA THR A 37 9.44 -11.88 11.70
C THR A 37 9.11 -11.68 10.24
N PRO A 38 10.10 -11.65 9.34
CA PRO A 38 9.86 -11.44 7.89
C PRO A 38 8.97 -12.50 7.24
N PHE A 39 8.94 -13.72 7.82
CA PHE A 39 8.22 -14.88 7.28
C PHE A 39 7.38 -15.57 8.38
N PRO A 40 6.29 -14.95 8.88
CA PRO A 40 5.46 -15.58 9.89
C PRO A 40 4.79 -16.84 9.39
N THR A 41 4.66 -17.85 10.28
CA THR A 41 3.89 -19.07 9.99
C THR A 41 2.43 -18.92 10.41
N ALA A 42 1.57 -19.81 9.91
CA ALA A 42 0.15 -19.83 10.31
C ALA A 42 -0.04 -20.07 11.81
N GLU A 43 0.85 -20.86 12.44
CA GLU A 43 0.86 -21.10 13.88
C GLU A 43 1.21 -19.83 14.68
N GLN A 44 2.16 -19.03 14.18
CA GLN A 44 2.52 -17.74 14.78
C GLN A 44 1.36 -16.76 14.67
N VAL A 45 0.72 -16.67 13.48
CA VAL A 45 -0.46 -15.84 13.26
C VAL A 45 -1.64 -16.30 14.15
N ALA A 46 -1.88 -17.60 14.29
CA ALA A 46 -2.90 -18.15 15.17
C ALA A 46 -2.68 -17.75 16.63
N ARG A 47 -1.44 -17.85 17.10
CA ARG A 47 -1.03 -17.48 18.47
C ARG A 47 -1.19 -15.99 18.72
N GLU A 48 -0.69 -15.14 17.80
CA GLU A 48 -0.76 -13.69 17.93
C GLU A 48 -2.20 -13.19 17.87
N SER A 49 -3.03 -13.73 16.97
CA SER A 49 -4.45 -13.37 16.85
C SER A 49 -5.32 -13.92 17.98
N LYS A 50 -4.81 -14.84 18.81
CA LYS A 50 -5.55 -15.64 19.80
C LYS A 50 -6.71 -16.42 19.18
N ILE A 51 -6.57 -16.81 17.91
CA ILE A 51 -7.54 -17.59 17.15
C ILE A 51 -6.94 -18.98 16.90
N GLY A 52 -7.72 -20.05 17.16
CA GLY A 52 -7.26 -21.41 16.94
C GLY A 52 -6.84 -21.65 15.48
N LEU A 53 -5.73 -22.38 15.27
CA LEU A 53 -5.13 -22.67 13.94
C LEU A 53 -6.16 -23.24 12.95
N ARG A 54 -7.05 -24.13 13.40
CA ARG A 54 -8.16 -24.67 12.59
C ARG A 54 -9.09 -23.55 12.09
N THR A 55 -9.30 -22.51 12.89
CA THR A 55 -10.13 -21.39 12.49
C THR A 55 -9.41 -20.48 11.50
N VAL A 56 -8.07 -20.31 11.66
CA VAL A 56 -7.25 -19.60 10.67
C VAL A 56 -7.40 -20.27 9.31
N TYR A 57 -7.17 -21.59 9.21
CA TYR A 57 -7.34 -22.34 7.95
C TYR A 57 -8.77 -22.43 7.44
N ARG A 58 -9.77 -22.23 8.29
CA ARG A 58 -11.16 -22.09 7.83
C ARG A 58 -11.45 -20.75 7.20
N GLN A 59 -10.77 -19.68 7.63
CA GLN A 59 -10.95 -18.33 7.10
C GLN A 59 -10.03 -18.05 5.89
N PHE A 60 -8.85 -18.65 5.88
CA PHE A 60 -7.82 -18.48 4.85
C PHE A 60 -7.25 -19.84 4.47
N LYS A 61 -7.18 -20.10 3.17
CA LYS A 61 -6.67 -21.37 2.63
C LYS A 61 -5.22 -21.63 3.03
N ASP A 62 -4.41 -20.57 3.00
CA ASP A 62 -2.96 -20.59 3.17
C ASP A 62 -2.46 -19.20 3.63
N MET A 63 -1.15 -19.10 3.88
CA MET A 63 -0.51 -17.84 4.24
C MET A 63 -0.60 -16.80 3.13
N GLU A 64 -0.55 -17.21 1.88
CA GLU A 64 -0.67 -16.34 0.71
C GLU A 64 -2.00 -15.57 0.73
N SER A 65 -3.10 -16.25 1.00
CA SER A 65 -4.42 -15.61 1.12
C SER A 65 -4.53 -14.62 2.28
N ILE A 66 -3.75 -14.79 3.36
CA ILE A 66 -3.67 -13.81 4.45
C ILE A 66 -2.89 -12.57 3.99
N TYR A 67 -1.76 -12.76 3.28
CA TYR A 67 -0.99 -11.66 2.70
C TYR A 67 -1.82 -10.86 1.69
N LEU A 68 -2.57 -11.52 0.81
CA LEU A 68 -3.46 -10.86 -0.14
C LEU A 68 -4.50 -9.99 0.58
N SER A 69 -5.14 -10.52 1.62
CA SER A 69 -6.13 -9.76 2.38
C SER A 69 -5.52 -8.56 3.11
N LEU A 70 -4.30 -8.68 3.63
CA LEU A 70 -3.55 -7.57 4.20
C LEU A 70 -3.28 -6.49 3.15
N HIS A 71 -2.89 -6.90 1.96
CA HIS A 71 -2.60 -5.99 0.85
C HIS A 71 -3.86 -5.25 0.39
N GLU A 72 -4.99 -5.95 0.24
CA GLU A 72 -6.30 -5.35 -0.09
C GLU A 72 -6.73 -4.30 0.94
N GLU A 73 -6.53 -4.57 2.24
CA GLU A 73 -6.81 -3.61 3.32
C GLU A 73 -5.93 -2.35 3.18
N CYS A 74 -4.66 -2.52 2.82
CA CYS A 74 -3.74 -1.41 2.59
C CYS A 74 -4.14 -0.59 1.35
N LEU A 75 -4.48 -1.23 0.23
CA LEU A 75 -4.96 -0.53 -0.97
C LEU A 75 -6.22 0.29 -0.68
N SER A 76 -7.20 -0.30 0.03
CA SER A 76 -8.40 0.43 0.45
C SER A 76 -8.07 1.64 1.34
N SER A 77 -7.03 1.53 2.16
CA SER A 77 -6.57 2.64 3.00
C SER A 77 -5.88 3.74 2.18
N LEU A 78 -5.11 3.38 1.16
CA LEU A 78 -4.50 4.33 0.20
C LEU A 78 -5.58 5.10 -0.57
N GLU A 79 -6.59 4.41 -1.07
CA GLU A 79 -7.71 5.06 -1.77
C GLU A 79 -8.43 6.08 -0.89
N LYS A 80 -8.57 5.80 0.41
CA LYS A 80 -9.14 6.76 1.38
C LYS A 80 -8.23 7.97 1.58
N MET A 81 -6.92 7.78 1.65
CA MET A 81 -5.95 8.88 1.74
C MET A 81 -5.98 9.77 0.49
N PHE A 82 -6.18 9.19 -0.68
CA PHE A 82 -6.23 9.91 -1.96
C PHE A 82 -7.54 10.64 -2.25
N LYS A 83 -8.51 10.62 -1.32
CA LYS A 83 -9.74 11.41 -1.43
C LYS A 83 -9.55 12.90 -1.20
N ASN A 84 -8.40 13.31 -0.67
CA ASN A 84 -8.07 14.72 -0.51
C ASN A 84 -8.03 15.41 -1.88
N GLU A 85 -8.66 16.56 -1.95
CA GLU A 85 -8.69 17.38 -3.16
C GLU A 85 -7.28 17.82 -3.54
N ILE A 86 -7.02 17.80 -4.84
CA ILE A 86 -5.78 18.30 -5.42
C ILE A 86 -6.04 19.75 -5.78
N ASP A 87 -5.33 20.68 -5.15
CA ASP A 87 -5.37 22.06 -5.55
C ASP A 87 -4.54 22.25 -6.83
N VAL A 88 -5.24 22.25 -7.96
CA VAL A 88 -4.63 22.40 -9.29
C VAL A 88 -4.13 23.81 -9.57
N ASN A 89 -4.51 24.81 -8.74
CA ASN A 89 -4.10 26.21 -8.90
C ASN A 89 -2.72 26.49 -8.28
N LYS A 90 -2.18 25.54 -7.51
CA LYS A 90 -0.82 25.65 -6.98
C LYS A 90 0.23 25.66 -8.07
N SER A 91 1.36 26.28 -7.79
CA SER A 91 2.52 26.28 -8.67
C SER A 91 3.02 24.85 -8.95
N PHE A 92 3.74 24.67 -10.05
CA PHE A 92 4.35 23.38 -10.40
C PHE A 92 5.24 22.84 -9.26
N GLU A 93 6.03 23.71 -8.64
CA GLU A 93 6.89 23.38 -7.51
C GLU A 93 6.10 22.90 -6.28
N GLU A 94 5.06 23.63 -5.87
CA GLU A 94 4.19 23.23 -4.75
C GLU A 94 3.50 21.90 -5.00
N ARG A 95 3.08 21.62 -6.24
CA ARG A 95 2.43 20.36 -6.61
C ARG A 95 3.41 19.20 -6.57
N ILE A 96 4.64 19.37 -7.04
CA ILE A 96 5.69 18.34 -6.94
C ILE A 96 6.02 18.06 -5.48
N ASN A 97 6.26 19.10 -4.68
CA ASN A 97 6.54 18.96 -3.24
C ASN A 97 5.42 18.20 -2.52
N PHE A 98 4.16 18.55 -2.81
CA PHE A 98 3.01 17.85 -2.24
C PHE A 98 2.98 16.38 -2.66
N ALA A 99 3.19 16.07 -3.95
CA ALA A 99 3.15 14.71 -4.46
C ALA A 99 4.28 13.82 -3.89
N VAL A 100 5.48 14.38 -3.73
CA VAL A 100 6.62 13.70 -3.10
C VAL A 100 6.31 13.46 -1.62
N SER A 101 5.88 14.50 -0.89
CA SER A 101 5.54 14.40 0.54
C SER A 101 4.45 13.36 0.80
N GLU A 102 3.37 13.36 0.01
CA GLU A 102 2.29 12.37 0.09
C GLU A 102 2.83 10.94 -0.12
N ARG A 103 3.70 10.75 -1.12
CA ARG A 103 4.33 9.47 -1.42
C ARG A 103 5.20 8.97 -0.26
N LEU A 104 6.05 9.81 0.27
CA LEU A 104 6.97 9.44 1.34
C LEU A 104 6.23 9.19 2.67
N ALA A 105 5.15 9.92 2.93
CA ALA A 105 4.27 9.64 4.07
C ALA A 105 3.62 8.25 3.99
N ILE A 106 3.26 7.80 2.79
CA ILE A 106 2.76 6.43 2.57
C ILE A 106 3.85 5.41 2.89
N TYR A 107 5.07 5.62 2.41
CA TYR A 107 6.19 4.71 2.67
C TYR A 107 6.51 4.61 4.16
N SER A 108 6.59 5.74 4.86
CA SER A 108 6.80 5.77 6.30
C SER A 108 5.69 5.04 7.07
N LYS A 109 4.44 5.26 6.69
CA LYS A 109 3.28 4.63 7.35
C LYS A 109 3.22 3.11 7.14
N TYR A 110 3.63 2.62 5.98
CA TYR A 110 3.51 1.22 5.59
C TYR A 110 4.88 0.54 5.39
N GLU A 111 5.94 1.10 5.98
CA GLU A 111 7.33 0.64 5.82
C GLU A 111 7.47 -0.87 6.02
N THR A 112 6.99 -1.38 7.15
CA THR A 112 7.03 -2.81 7.50
C THR A 112 6.36 -3.68 6.42
N LEU A 113 5.23 -3.22 5.89
CA LEU A 113 4.53 -3.96 4.84
C LEU A 113 5.31 -3.95 3.53
N PHE A 114 5.88 -2.81 3.13
CA PHE A 114 6.71 -2.74 1.92
C PHE A 114 7.93 -3.66 2.03
N ILE A 115 8.64 -3.64 3.16
CA ILE A 115 9.78 -4.53 3.43
C ILE A 115 9.33 -6.00 3.33
N ALA A 116 8.26 -6.36 4.05
CA ALA A 116 7.75 -7.72 4.06
C ALA A 116 7.32 -8.19 2.67
N THR A 117 6.63 -7.33 1.92
CA THR A 117 6.15 -7.66 0.57
C THR A 117 7.31 -7.90 -0.39
N ILE A 118 8.31 -7.00 -0.40
CA ILE A 118 9.50 -7.16 -1.26
C ILE A 118 10.30 -8.40 -0.85
N SER A 119 10.49 -8.63 0.45
CA SER A 119 11.24 -9.80 0.96
C SER A 119 10.55 -11.12 0.64
N ASN A 120 9.21 -11.14 0.59
CA ASN A 120 8.42 -12.33 0.29
C ASN A 120 8.14 -12.51 -1.21
N ALA A 121 8.35 -11.50 -2.05
CA ALA A 121 8.01 -11.53 -3.47
C ALA A 121 8.68 -12.71 -4.21
N ALA A 122 9.93 -13.06 -3.87
CA ALA A 122 10.63 -14.20 -4.44
C ALA A 122 10.00 -15.57 -4.09
N ARG A 123 9.25 -15.66 -2.98
CA ARG A 123 8.60 -16.89 -2.50
C ARG A 123 7.12 -16.94 -2.87
N LEU A 124 6.50 -15.79 -2.98
CA LEU A 124 5.08 -15.63 -3.24
C LEU A 124 4.90 -14.71 -4.47
N PRO A 125 4.98 -15.26 -5.69
CA PRO A 125 4.91 -14.47 -6.93
C PRO A 125 3.69 -13.56 -7.01
N ILE A 126 2.56 -13.96 -6.42
CA ILE A 126 1.35 -13.13 -6.35
C ILE A 126 1.60 -11.75 -5.70
N LEU A 127 2.57 -11.64 -4.79
CA LEU A 127 2.90 -10.36 -4.17
C LEU A 127 3.57 -9.39 -5.15
N VAL A 128 4.23 -9.90 -6.21
CA VAL A 128 4.80 -9.05 -7.27
C VAL A 128 3.67 -8.30 -7.98
N ASP A 129 2.57 -8.99 -8.32
CA ASP A 129 1.41 -8.38 -8.97
C ASP A 129 0.76 -7.34 -8.05
N GLN A 130 0.70 -7.60 -6.76
CA GLN A 130 0.15 -6.67 -5.77
C GLN A 130 1.03 -5.42 -5.61
N VAL A 131 2.36 -5.58 -5.59
CA VAL A 131 3.29 -4.44 -5.60
C VAL A 131 3.10 -3.61 -6.85
N ALA A 132 3.03 -4.25 -8.02
CA ALA A 132 2.80 -3.56 -9.28
C ALA A 132 1.48 -2.78 -9.29
N ALA A 133 0.38 -3.39 -8.80
CA ALA A 133 -0.90 -2.72 -8.66
C ALA A 133 -0.83 -1.48 -7.74
N SER A 134 -0.15 -1.59 -6.60
CA SER A 134 0.07 -0.46 -5.69
C SER A 134 0.84 0.67 -6.36
N TYR A 135 1.90 0.34 -7.10
CA TYR A 135 2.68 1.36 -7.81
C TYR A 135 1.86 2.06 -8.89
N LEU A 136 1.00 1.33 -9.62
CA LEU A 136 0.12 1.93 -10.62
C LEU A 136 -0.86 2.92 -9.98
N ILE A 137 -1.51 2.56 -8.89
CA ILE A 137 -2.43 3.46 -8.15
C ILE A 137 -1.69 4.71 -7.67
N MET A 138 -0.51 4.55 -7.08
CA MET A 138 0.29 5.67 -6.62
C MET A 138 0.83 6.53 -7.78
N ARG A 139 1.16 5.91 -8.93
CA ARG A 139 1.56 6.61 -10.15
C ARG A 139 0.43 7.46 -10.70
N GLU A 140 -0.76 6.91 -10.83
CA GLU A 140 -1.94 7.66 -11.29
C GLU A 140 -2.25 8.85 -10.39
N ARG A 141 -2.17 8.66 -9.07
CA ARG A 141 -2.32 9.76 -8.12
C ARG A 141 -1.31 10.87 -8.36
N PHE A 142 -0.03 10.51 -8.52
CA PHE A 142 1.05 11.46 -8.76
C PHE A 142 0.83 12.22 -10.08
N ILE A 143 0.44 11.55 -11.17
CA ILE A 143 0.13 12.18 -12.47
C ILE A 143 -1.08 13.12 -12.36
N LYS A 144 -2.06 12.83 -11.51
CA LYS A 144 -3.18 13.76 -11.26
C LYS A 144 -2.71 15.04 -10.58
N ILE A 145 -1.74 14.97 -9.68
CA ILE A 145 -1.17 16.13 -8.99
C ILE A 145 -0.24 16.91 -9.94
N VAL A 146 0.53 16.18 -10.75
CA VAL A 146 1.58 16.74 -11.63
C VAL A 146 1.32 16.29 -13.07
N PRO A 147 0.33 16.89 -13.76
CA PRO A 147 -0.07 16.47 -15.10
C PRO A 147 1.00 16.69 -16.18
N GLU A 148 2.02 17.51 -15.92
CA GLU A 148 3.17 17.75 -16.80
C GLU A 148 3.94 16.47 -17.13
N ILE A 149 3.85 15.45 -16.29
CA ILE A 149 4.45 14.11 -16.52
C ILE A 149 3.92 13.46 -17.80
N LYS A 150 2.69 13.80 -18.22
CA LYS A 150 2.11 13.27 -19.46
C LYS A 150 2.86 13.71 -20.73
N ASN A 151 3.66 14.76 -20.63
CA ASN A 151 4.50 15.26 -21.72
C ASN A 151 5.80 14.43 -21.89
N LEU A 152 6.10 13.55 -20.93
CA LEU A 152 7.24 12.65 -21.03
C LEU A 152 6.89 11.45 -21.92
N SER A 153 7.88 10.97 -22.69
CA SER A 153 7.74 9.68 -23.39
C SER A 153 7.64 8.52 -22.39
N GLY A 154 7.07 7.37 -22.80
CA GLY A 154 6.79 6.23 -21.91
C GLY A 154 7.95 5.86 -20.98
N ILE A 155 9.13 5.54 -21.56
CA ILE A 155 10.30 5.15 -20.78
C ILE A 155 10.83 6.29 -19.86
N LYS A 156 10.74 7.55 -20.29
CA LYS A 156 11.15 8.68 -19.46
C LYS A 156 10.19 8.87 -18.27
N SER A 157 8.90 8.68 -18.48
CA SER A 157 7.93 8.65 -17.40
C SER A 157 8.23 7.52 -16.41
N ASP A 158 8.56 6.32 -16.88
CA ASP A 158 8.89 5.19 -16.02
C ASP A 158 10.18 5.44 -15.23
N LEU A 159 11.23 5.98 -15.86
CA LEU A 159 12.48 6.38 -15.19
C LEU A 159 12.26 7.46 -14.13
N LEU A 160 11.32 8.40 -14.35
CA LEU A 160 10.95 9.36 -13.32
C LEU A 160 10.41 8.64 -12.08
N PHE A 161 9.49 7.68 -12.27
CA PHE A 161 8.90 6.96 -11.15
C PHE A 161 9.88 6.06 -10.42
N THR A 162 10.95 5.54 -11.06
CA THR A 162 11.99 4.77 -10.37
C THR A 162 12.74 5.58 -9.33
N ARG A 163 12.85 6.92 -9.49
CA ARG A 163 13.51 7.82 -8.55
C ARG A 163 12.77 7.95 -7.21
N ILE A 164 11.47 7.71 -7.20
CA ILE A 164 10.61 7.82 -6.01
C ILE A 164 9.97 6.49 -5.61
N LEU A 165 10.60 5.35 -5.95
CA LEU A 165 10.17 4.04 -5.45
C LEU A 165 10.54 3.86 -3.97
N PHE A 166 9.84 2.95 -3.31
CA PHE A 166 10.12 2.60 -1.92
C PHE A 166 11.60 2.27 -1.65
N PRO A 167 12.32 1.46 -2.49
CA PRO A 167 13.73 1.19 -2.26
C PRO A 167 14.61 2.43 -2.28
N THR A 168 14.32 3.43 -3.11
CA THR A 168 15.07 4.70 -3.14
C THR A 168 14.89 5.46 -1.84
N TRP A 169 13.64 5.66 -1.40
CA TRP A 169 13.34 6.29 -0.12
C TRP A 169 13.96 5.53 1.06
N PHE A 170 13.81 4.20 1.10
CA PHE A 170 14.36 3.35 2.15
C PHE A 170 15.90 3.49 2.23
N SER A 171 16.57 3.52 1.09
CA SER A 171 18.01 3.69 1.04
C SER A 171 18.45 5.06 1.60
N LEU A 172 17.78 6.13 1.18
CA LEU A 172 18.10 7.48 1.66
C LEU A 172 17.83 7.62 3.16
N CYS A 173 16.70 7.14 3.63
CA CYS A 173 16.26 7.28 5.02
C CYS A 173 16.98 6.31 5.98
N ASN A 174 17.01 5.02 5.63
CA ASN A 174 17.42 3.96 6.54
C ASN A 174 18.91 3.55 6.40
N LEU A 175 19.47 3.60 5.19
CA LEU A 175 20.87 3.24 4.97
C LEU A 175 21.79 4.47 5.04
N LEU A 176 21.42 5.57 4.37
CA LEU A 176 22.23 6.79 4.28
C LEU A 176 21.90 7.82 5.36
N LYS A 177 20.81 7.60 6.15
CA LYS A 177 20.45 8.37 7.34
C LYS A 177 20.12 9.84 7.08
N HIS A 178 19.61 10.18 5.91
CA HIS A 178 19.06 11.50 5.67
C HIS A 178 17.71 11.68 6.35
N ASP A 179 17.42 12.89 6.80
CA ASP A 179 16.11 13.22 7.35
C ASP A 179 15.05 13.37 6.23
N GLN A 180 13.79 13.21 6.61
CA GLN A 180 12.69 13.16 5.64
C GLN A 180 12.49 14.50 4.92
N GLU A 181 12.73 15.64 5.57
CA GLU A 181 12.57 16.96 4.98
C GLU A 181 13.61 17.19 3.87
N THR A 182 14.86 16.87 4.15
CA THR A 182 15.94 16.90 3.15
C THR A 182 15.63 16.00 1.97
N ILE A 183 15.15 14.77 2.20
CA ILE A 183 14.80 13.84 1.13
C ILE A 183 13.66 14.40 0.26
N ILE A 184 12.61 14.98 0.86
CA ILE A 184 11.51 15.59 0.13
C ILE A 184 12.01 16.72 -0.77
N ASN A 185 12.81 17.62 -0.22
CA ASN A 185 13.31 18.78 -0.95
C ASN A 185 14.18 18.36 -2.14
N GLU A 186 15.17 17.51 -1.92
CA GLU A 186 16.11 17.07 -2.97
C GLU A 186 15.40 16.25 -4.06
N LEU A 187 14.51 15.32 -3.68
CA LEU A 187 13.72 14.57 -4.67
C LEU A 187 12.80 15.49 -5.46
N SER A 188 12.22 16.51 -4.83
CA SER A 188 11.35 17.47 -5.53
C SER A 188 12.11 18.27 -6.56
N ILE A 189 13.33 18.73 -6.23
CA ILE A 189 14.21 19.44 -7.15
C ILE A 189 14.61 18.53 -8.32
N ASP A 190 15.10 17.30 -8.03
CA ASP A 190 15.50 16.34 -9.06
C ASP A 190 14.36 16.00 -10.03
N LEU A 191 13.14 15.79 -9.51
CA LEU A 191 11.98 15.51 -10.35
C LEU A 191 11.56 16.71 -11.20
N MET A 192 11.60 17.92 -10.65
CA MET A 192 11.31 19.15 -11.41
C MET A 192 12.29 19.34 -12.57
N GLU A 193 13.58 19.20 -12.31
CA GLU A 193 14.62 19.32 -13.33
C GLU A 193 14.47 18.21 -14.39
N TYR A 194 14.21 16.99 -13.96
CA TYR A 194 13.99 15.88 -14.87
C TYR A 194 12.79 16.11 -15.81
N ILE A 195 11.66 16.56 -15.27
CA ILE A 195 10.46 16.85 -16.07
C ILE A 195 10.76 17.98 -17.06
N LYS A 196 11.33 19.11 -16.60
CA LYS A 196 11.66 20.27 -17.47
C LYS A 196 12.62 19.89 -18.61
N SER A 197 13.63 19.09 -18.33
CA SER A 197 14.66 18.70 -19.32
C SER A 197 14.19 17.64 -20.31
N ASN A 198 13.12 16.90 -20.02
CA ASN A 198 12.67 15.76 -20.79
C ASN A 198 11.27 15.91 -21.40
N SER A 199 10.53 16.96 -21.04
CA SER A 199 9.26 17.31 -21.69
C SER A 199 9.50 17.78 -23.13
N LYS A 200 8.64 17.31 -24.03
CA LYS A 200 8.67 17.72 -25.46
C LYS A 200 8.00 19.06 -25.64
#